data_2e36f8a92edca6f6cc874e2587cbd3e2
#
_entry.id   2e36f8a92edca6f6cc874e2587cbd3e2
#
_cell.length_a   1.000
_cell.length_b   1.000
_cell.length_c   1.000
_cell.angle_alpha   90.00
_cell.angle_beta   90.00
_cell.angle_gamma   90.00
#
_symmetry.space_group_name_H-M   'P 1'
#
loop_
_entity.id
_entity.type
_entity.pdbx_description
1 polymer ?
#
loop_
_entity_poly.entity_id
_entity_poly.type
_entity_poly.pdbx_seq_one_letter_code
_entity_poly.pdbx_strand_id
1 'polypeptide(L)'
;MFITSSFYGIIPAFYPIQEHRHDFHTKIKVDGQSLKNYWRAEYDQFLEESKVPVVSLLSSEFEDVFSPTLRKQLFTVSFMEDRNGVLKTHSTISKKARGAFLTAVMEENCQTVNDLRKLSFDEFNYREDLSSNNELVFVKIA
;
A
#
# COMPACT_ATOMS: atom_id res chain seq x y z
N MET A 1 2.90 3.62 -11.46
CA MET A 1 1.87 3.15 -10.51
C MET A 1 1.29 1.82 -10.98
N PHE A 2 1.10 0.89 -10.05
CA PHE A 2 0.52 -0.44 -10.32
C PHE A 2 -0.69 -0.65 -9.43
N ILE A 3 -1.61 -1.49 -9.89
CA ILE A 3 -2.81 -1.90 -9.16
C ILE A 3 -2.72 -3.40 -8.92
N THR A 4 -3.09 -3.84 -7.74
CA THR A 4 -3.17 -5.26 -7.42
C THR A 4 -4.63 -5.73 -7.47
N SER A 5 -4.81 -6.95 -7.92
CA SER A 5 -6.14 -7.56 -8.08
C SER A 5 -6.06 -9.04 -7.79
N SER A 6 -7.11 -9.57 -7.17
CA SER A 6 -7.27 -11.02 -7.01
C SER A 6 -7.63 -11.73 -8.31
N PHE A 7 -8.07 -10.98 -9.31
CA PHE A 7 -8.49 -11.49 -10.62
C PHE A 7 -7.40 -11.31 -11.69
N TYR A 8 -6.71 -10.17 -11.71
CA TYR A 8 -5.73 -9.82 -12.73
C TYR A 8 -4.27 -9.89 -12.25
N GLY A 9 -4.00 -10.08 -10.96
CA GLY A 9 -2.65 -10.02 -10.40
C GLY A 9 -2.15 -8.60 -10.21
N ILE A 10 -0.91 -8.33 -10.62
CA ILE A 10 -0.32 -6.98 -10.60
C ILE A 10 -0.32 -6.42 -12.01
N ILE A 11 -1.00 -5.30 -12.20
CA ILE A 11 -1.17 -4.67 -13.51
C ILE A 11 -0.84 -3.18 -13.44
N PRO A 12 -0.36 -2.58 -14.56
CA PRO A 12 -0.23 -1.12 -14.65
C PRO A 12 -1.57 -0.41 -14.43
N ALA A 13 -1.53 0.81 -13.89
CA ALA A 13 -2.73 1.57 -13.51
C ALA A 13 -3.74 1.78 -14.66
N PHE A 14 -3.25 1.85 -15.90
CA PHE A 14 -4.11 2.08 -17.06
C PHE A 14 -4.37 0.82 -17.90
N TYR A 15 -4.09 -0.36 -17.35
CA TYR A 15 -4.41 -1.61 -18.02
C TYR A 15 -5.93 -1.79 -18.11
N PRO A 16 -6.48 -2.11 -19.31
CA PRO A 16 -7.92 -2.33 -19.46
C PRO A 16 -8.39 -3.55 -18.68
N ILE A 17 -9.44 -3.39 -17.90
CA ILE A 17 -10.04 -4.47 -17.11
C ILE A 17 -11.55 -4.53 -17.33
N GLN A 18 -12.11 -5.70 -17.05
CA GLN A 18 -13.56 -5.86 -16.95
C GLN A 18 -14.00 -5.66 -15.50
N GLU A 19 -15.21 -5.18 -15.33
CA GLU A 19 -15.79 -5.00 -14.00
C GLU A 19 -15.89 -6.35 -13.29
N HIS A 20 -15.42 -6.38 -12.02
CA HIS A 20 -15.49 -7.54 -11.17
C HIS A 20 -15.52 -7.10 -9.70
N ARG A 21 -15.95 -8.02 -8.83
CA ARG A 21 -15.97 -7.79 -7.39
C ARG A 21 -15.43 -9.00 -6.65
N HIS A 22 -14.12 -9.14 -6.68
CA HIS A 22 -13.39 -10.21 -5.99
C HIS A 22 -12.27 -9.63 -5.12
N ASP A 23 -12.03 -10.28 -4.01
CA ASP A 23 -10.88 -10.02 -3.14
C ASP A 23 -10.16 -11.33 -2.82
N PHE A 24 -9.10 -11.27 -2.00
CA PHE A 24 -8.35 -12.46 -1.63
C PHE A 24 -9.02 -13.30 -0.55
N HIS A 25 -10.10 -12.83 0.07
CA HIS A 25 -10.92 -13.60 1.00
C HIS A 25 -12.02 -14.41 0.29
N THR A 26 -12.20 -14.23 -1.02
CA THR A 26 -13.13 -15.01 -1.81
C THR A 26 -12.74 -16.49 -1.76
N LYS A 27 -13.73 -17.38 -1.56
CA LYS A 27 -13.51 -18.83 -1.43
C LYS A 27 -13.23 -19.55 -2.76
N ILE A 28 -13.09 -18.81 -3.84
CA ILE A 28 -12.75 -19.37 -5.16
C ILE A 28 -11.34 -19.96 -5.10
N LYS A 29 -11.18 -21.14 -5.68
CA LYS A 29 -9.90 -21.81 -5.84
C LYS A 29 -9.55 -21.94 -7.31
N VAL A 30 -8.27 -21.79 -7.64
CA VAL A 30 -7.71 -22.01 -8.97
C VAL A 30 -6.66 -23.13 -8.84
N ASP A 31 -6.83 -24.19 -9.59
CA ASP A 31 -5.94 -25.37 -9.52
C ASP A 31 -5.79 -25.91 -8.09
N GLY A 32 -6.88 -25.90 -7.31
CA GLY A 32 -6.88 -26.35 -5.92
C GLY A 32 -6.25 -25.38 -4.91
N GLN A 33 -5.78 -24.22 -5.34
CA GLN A 33 -5.15 -23.21 -4.49
C GLN A 33 -6.08 -22.04 -4.22
N SER A 34 -5.95 -21.41 -3.05
CA SER A 34 -6.58 -20.11 -2.78
C SER A 34 -6.03 -19.05 -3.75
N LEU A 35 -6.80 -17.99 -3.97
CA LEU A 35 -6.33 -16.87 -4.81
C LEU A 35 -5.02 -16.27 -4.30
N LYS A 36 -4.87 -16.16 -2.99
CA LYS A 36 -3.62 -15.69 -2.36
C LYS A 36 -2.43 -16.57 -2.76
N ASN A 37 -2.54 -17.87 -2.64
CA ASN A 37 -1.46 -18.79 -2.98
C ASN A 37 -1.20 -18.86 -4.49
N TYR A 38 -2.26 -18.75 -5.28
CA TYR A 38 -2.16 -18.72 -6.74
C TYR A 38 -1.32 -17.52 -7.24
N TRP A 39 -1.54 -16.34 -6.67
CA TRP A 39 -0.86 -15.11 -7.10
C TRP A 39 0.49 -14.86 -6.44
N ARG A 40 0.81 -15.58 -5.36
CA ARG A 40 2.02 -15.29 -4.56
C ARG A 40 3.30 -15.29 -5.37
N ALA A 41 3.49 -16.27 -6.24
CA ALA A 41 4.70 -16.34 -7.07
C ALA A 41 4.86 -15.13 -7.99
N GLU A 42 3.78 -14.64 -8.60
CA GLU A 42 3.81 -13.46 -9.45
C GLU A 42 4.09 -12.17 -8.66
N TYR A 43 3.47 -12.04 -7.49
CA TYR A 43 3.71 -10.90 -6.61
C TYR A 43 5.16 -10.86 -6.12
N ASP A 44 5.69 -12.00 -5.71
CA ASP A 44 7.08 -12.13 -5.28
C ASP A 44 8.06 -11.81 -6.41
N GLN A 45 7.79 -12.30 -7.61
CA GLN A 45 8.59 -12.01 -8.79
C GLN A 45 8.62 -10.52 -9.11
N PHE A 46 7.50 -9.84 -8.97
CA PHE A 46 7.41 -8.39 -9.16
C PHE A 46 8.39 -7.64 -8.24
N LEU A 47 8.47 -8.02 -6.96
CA LEU A 47 9.40 -7.41 -6.02
C LEU A 47 10.86 -7.79 -6.30
N GLU A 48 11.12 -9.04 -6.63
CA GLU A 48 12.47 -9.52 -6.94
C GLU A 48 13.06 -8.82 -8.17
N GLU A 49 12.24 -8.55 -9.18
CA GLU A 49 12.65 -7.88 -10.42
C GLU A 49 12.70 -6.36 -10.28
N SER A 50 12.12 -5.79 -9.23
CA SER A 50 12.11 -4.34 -9.04
C SER A 50 13.50 -3.84 -8.66
N LYS A 51 14.01 -2.89 -9.45
CA LYS A 51 15.29 -2.22 -9.22
C LYS A 51 15.16 -0.93 -8.44
N VAL A 52 13.94 -0.54 -8.12
CA VAL A 52 13.61 0.69 -7.39
C VAL A 52 12.80 0.35 -6.14
N PRO A 53 12.83 1.20 -5.11
CA PRO A 53 11.99 1.00 -3.94
C PRO A 53 10.51 0.92 -4.31
N VAL A 54 9.79 -0.03 -3.72
CA VAL A 54 8.35 -0.19 -3.92
C VAL A 54 7.63 0.29 -2.66
N VAL A 55 6.76 1.27 -2.84
CA VAL A 55 5.93 1.81 -1.77
C VAL A 55 4.54 1.19 -1.88
N SER A 56 4.11 0.54 -0.80
CA SER A 56 2.81 -0.12 -0.74
C SER A 56 1.76 0.78 -0.08
N LEU A 57 0.67 0.98 -0.78
CA LEU A 57 -0.57 1.57 -0.23
C LEU A 57 -1.67 0.52 -0.06
N LEU A 58 -1.28 -0.74 -0.08
CA LEU A 58 -2.21 -1.86 0.03
C LEU A 58 -2.74 -2.03 1.46
N SER A 59 -3.91 -2.63 1.58
CA SER A 59 -4.37 -3.16 2.87
C SER A 59 -3.60 -4.44 3.22
N SER A 60 -3.66 -4.85 4.47
CA SER A 60 -2.97 -6.06 4.95
C SER A 60 -3.35 -7.31 4.18
N GLU A 61 -4.60 -7.43 3.75
CA GLU A 61 -5.10 -8.54 2.93
C GLU A 61 -4.30 -8.68 1.63
N PHE A 62 -4.05 -7.58 0.94
CA PHE A 62 -3.30 -7.57 -0.31
C PHE A 62 -1.80 -7.71 -0.09
N GLU A 63 -1.26 -7.12 0.97
CA GLU A 63 0.16 -7.28 1.31
C GLU A 63 0.50 -8.73 1.70
N ASP A 64 -0.44 -9.44 2.29
CA ASP A 64 -0.29 -10.85 2.66
C ASP A 64 -0.10 -11.80 1.47
N VAL A 65 -0.37 -11.34 0.25
CA VAL A 65 -0.11 -12.12 -0.97
C VAL A 65 1.40 -12.26 -1.21
N PHE A 66 2.19 -11.23 -0.87
CA PHE A 66 3.64 -11.33 -0.89
C PHE A 66 4.14 -12.30 0.18
N SER A 67 5.19 -13.07 -0.13
CA SER A 67 5.85 -13.89 0.87
C SER A 67 6.39 -13.04 2.03
N PRO A 68 6.37 -13.52 3.27
CA PRO A 68 6.81 -12.74 4.43
C PRO A 68 8.23 -12.17 4.30
N THR A 69 9.14 -12.91 3.68
CA THR A 69 10.54 -12.49 3.46
C THR A 69 10.61 -11.29 2.51
N LEU A 70 9.86 -11.33 1.40
CA LEU A 70 9.85 -10.26 0.40
C LEU A 70 9.01 -9.07 0.84
N ARG A 71 7.97 -9.30 1.62
CA ARG A 71 7.12 -8.24 2.18
C ARG A 71 7.92 -7.24 3.01
N LYS A 72 8.99 -7.68 3.67
CA LYS A 72 9.87 -6.81 4.44
C LYS A 72 10.63 -5.79 3.60
N GLN A 73 10.70 -5.98 2.29
CA GLN A 73 11.33 -5.04 1.37
C GLN A 73 10.40 -3.88 0.96
N LEU A 74 9.09 -4.01 1.22
CA LEU A 74 8.13 -2.96 0.93
C LEU A 74 8.32 -1.78 1.88
N PHE A 75 8.24 -0.56 1.32
CA PHE A 75 8.00 0.63 2.13
C PHE A 75 6.50 0.74 2.37
N THR A 76 6.09 0.73 3.62
CA THR A 76 4.70 0.87 4.01
C THR A 76 4.40 2.28 4.48
N VAL A 77 3.14 2.70 4.37
CA VAL A 77 2.69 4.02 4.80
C VAL A 77 1.52 3.85 5.76
N SER A 78 1.67 4.42 6.94
CA SER A 78 0.64 4.38 7.98
C SER A 78 0.10 5.78 8.24
N PHE A 79 -1.21 5.85 8.48
CA PHE A 79 -1.93 7.10 8.74
C PHE A 79 -2.64 7.00 10.09
N MET A 80 -2.35 7.96 10.96
CA MET A 80 -2.90 8.00 12.32
C MET A 80 -3.52 9.34 12.63
N GLU A 81 -4.50 9.36 13.53
CA GLU A 81 -5.02 10.57 14.15
C GLU A 81 -4.51 10.66 15.58
N ASP A 82 -4.02 11.85 15.94
CA ASP A 82 -3.68 12.19 17.32
C ASP A 82 -4.88 12.89 17.97
N ARG A 83 -5.46 12.24 18.96
CA ARG A 83 -6.56 12.79 19.77
C ARG A 83 -6.07 12.96 21.20
N ASN A 84 -5.67 14.18 21.54
CA ASN A 84 -5.18 14.53 22.88
C ASN A 84 -4.00 13.65 23.34
N GLY A 85 -3.04 13.41 22.45
CA GLY A 85 -1.87 12.58 22.75
C GLY A 85 -2.08 11.07 22.56
N VAL A 86 -3.27 10.65 22.15
CA VAL A 86 -3.58 9.25 21.87
C VAL A 86 -3.63 9.03 20.37
N LEU A 87 -2.70 8.25 19.85
CA LEU A 87 -2.63 7.88 18.44
C LEU A 87 -3.61 6.76 18.13
N LYS A 88 -4.44 6.98 17.11
CA LYS A 88 -5.44 6.01 16.65
C LYS A 88 -5.36 5.83 15.14
N THR A 89 -5.55 4.60 14.70
CA THR A 89 -5.72 4.27 13.30
C THR A 89 -6.97 3.41 13.12
N HIS A 90 -7.70 3.63 12.05
CA HIS A 90 -8.82 2.77 11.67
C HIS A 90 -9.05 2.83 10.15
N SER A 91 -9.79 1.87 9.64
CA SER A 91 -9.91 1.62 8.21
C SER A 91 -10.45 2.82 7.41
N THR A 92 -11.40 3.56 7.95
CA THR A 92 -12.00 4.72 7.26
C THR A 92 -10.98 5.85 7.08
N ILE A 93 -10.21 6.16 8.13
CA ILE A 93 -9.13 7.15 8.07
C ILE A 93 -8.11 6.71 7.02
N SER A 94 -7.66 5.47 7.11
CA SER A 94 -6.63 4.92 6.21
C SER A 94 -7.05 4.96 4.74
N LYS A 95 -8.30 4.65 4.43
CA LYS A 95 -8.79 4.66 3.03
C LYS A 95 -8.74 6.07 2.43
N LYS A 96 -9.27 7.06 3.16
CA LYS A 96 -9.27 8.46 2.71
C LYS A 96 -7.85 9.01 2.60
N ALA A 97 -7.02 8.73 3.61
CA ALA A 97 -5.65 9.19 3.66
C ALA A 97 -4.79 8.63 2.52
N ARG A 98 -4.98 7.35 2.14
CA ARG A 98 -4.28 6.76 1.00
C ARG A 98 -4.58 7.50 -0.29
N GLY A 99 -5.83 7.85 -0.52
CA GLY A 99 -6.22 8.64 -1.71
C GLY A 99 -5.58 10.01 -1.71
N ALA A 100 -5.66 10.74 -0.59
CA ALA A 100 -5.06 12.07 -0.44
C ALA A 100 -3.53 12.02 -0.57
N PHE A 101 -2.89 11.00 0.00
CA PHE A 101 -1.46 10.78 -0.13
C PHE A 101 -1.05 10.55 -1.59
N LEU A 102 -1.76 9.69 -2.30
CA LEU A 102 -1.46 9.42 -3.71
C LEU A 102 -1.61 10.67 -4.57
N THR A 103 -2.65 11.46 -4.34
CA THR A 103 -2.85 12.74 -5.01
C THR A 103 -1.67 13.67 -4.76
N ALA A 104 -1.24 13.80 -3.50
CA ALA A 104 -0.11 14.65 -3.14
C ALA A 104 1.20 14.18 -3.80
N VAL A 105 1.44 12.87 -3.85
CA VAL A 105 2.61 12.30 -4.53
C VAL A 105 2.66 12.72 -5.99
N MET A 106 1.53 12.69 -6.67
CA MET A 106 1.45 13.06 -8.09
C MET A 106 1.55 14.57 -8.29
N GLU A 107 0.88 15.38 -7.47
CA GLU A 107 0.91 16.84 -7.57
C GLU A 107 2.30 17.40 -7.30
N GLU A 108 3.00 16.87 -6.29
CA GLU A 108 4.36 17.29 -5.93
C GLU A 108 5.44 16.59 -6.77
N ASN A 109 5.05 15.73 -7.69
CA ASN A 109 5.95 14.98 -8.55
C ASN A 109 7.08 14.28 -7.81
N CYS A 110 6.73 13.56 -6.74
CA CYS A 110 7.69 12.83 -5.92
C CYS A 110 8.41 11.74 -6.72
N GLN A 111 9.73 11.71 -6.63
CA GLN A 111 10.59 10.76 -7.35
C GLN A 111 11.33 9.79 -6.42
N THR A 112 11.48 10.14 -5.16
CA THR A 112 12.23 9.36 -4.17
C THR A 112 11.44 9.17 -2.88
N VAL A 113 11.86 8.21 -2.06
CA VAL A 113 11.29 8.02 -0.72
C VAL A 113 11.49 9.27 0.15
N ASN A 114 12.62 9.96 0.00
CA ASN A 114 12.85 11.22 0.71
C ASN A 114 11.83 12.30 0.34
N ASP A 115 11.40 12.36 -0.91
CA ASP A 115 10.36 13.30 -1.34
C ASP A 115 9.04 13.00 -0.61
N LEU A 116 8.73 11.74 -0.39
CA LEU A 116 7.52 11.32 0.33
C LEU A 116 7.53 11.81 1.78
N ARG A 117 8.70 11.81 2.43
CA ARG A 117 8.84 12.27 3.81
C ARG A 117 8.56 13.76 3.98
N LYS A 118 8.61 14.52 2.91
CA LYS A 118 8.35 15.97 2.91
C LYS A 118 6.90 16.34 2.62
N LEU A 119 6.05 15.36 2.32
CA LEU A 119 4.66 15.60 1.97
C LEU A 119 3.84 16.06 3.18
N SER A 120 2.93 16.99 2.92
CA SER A 120 1.80 17.32 3.78
C SER A 120 0.54 17.30 2.95
N PHE A 121 -0.50 16.67 3.44
CA PHE A 121 -1.75 16.52 2.72
C PHE A 121 -2.89 16.28 3.71
N ASP A 122 -4.02 16.92 3.47
CA ASP A 122 -5.25 16.73 4.28
C ASP A 122 -4.97 16.79 5.79
N GLU A 123 -4.11 17.74 6.21
CA GLU A 123 -3.66 17.96 7.60
C GLU A 123 -2.77 16.82 8.16
N PHE A 124 -2.39 15.84 7.37
CA PHE A 124 -1.39 14.84 7.73
C PHE A 124 0.01 15.37 7.51
N ASN A 125 0.89 15.11 8.47
CA ASN A 125 2.30 15.45 8.41
C ASN A 125 3.15 14.24 8.77
N TYR A 126 4.33 14.14 8.15
CA TYR A 126 5.29 13.08 8.43
C TYR A 126 5.80 13.16 9.87
N ARG A 127 5.89 12.01 10.53
CA ARG A 127 6.40 11.91 11.90
C ARG A 127 7.60 10.96 11.92
N GLU A 128 8.79 11.53 11.91
CA GLU A 128 10.04 10.78 11.92
C GLU A 128 10.21 9.95 13.19
N ASP A 129 9.78 10.45 14.32
CA ASP A 129 9.85 9.79 15.62
C ASP A 129 9.01 8.50 15.70
N LEU A 130 7.99 8.38 14.85
CA LEU A 130 7.11 7.21 14.76
C LEU A 130 7.43 6.32 13.57
N SER A 131 8.28 6.78 12.67
CA SER A 131 8.63 6.08 11.44
C SER A 131 9.86 5.21 11.64
N SER A 132 10.04 4.23 10.74
CA SER A 132 11.24 3.40 10.66
C SER A 132 11.83 3.48 9.25
N ASN A 133 12.89 2.69 8.98
CA ASN A 133 13.50 2.68 7.65
C ASN A 133 12.52 2.28 6.54
N ASN A 134 11.58 1.40 6.84
CA ASN A 134 10.64 0.83 5.88
C ASN A 134 9.19 1.25 6.12
N GLU A 135 8.91 2.06 7.14
CA GLU A 135 7.56 2.52 7.44
C GLU A 135 7.53 4.03 7.57
N LEU A 136 6.72 4.68 6.75
CA LEU A 136 6.46 6.10 6.79
C LEU A 136 5.16 6.34 7.56
N VAL A 137 5.23 7.08 8.66
CA VAL A 137 4.06 7.39 9.49
C VAL A 137 3.68 8.85 9.33
N PHE A 138 2.43 9.08 8.96
CA PHE A 138 1.81 10.40 8.84
C PHE A 138 0.73 10.55 9.90
N VAL A 139 0.72 11.67 10.58
CA VAL A 139 -0.21 11.95 11.68
C VAL A 139 -0.98 13.24 11.41
N LYS A 140 -2.27 13.18 11.67
CA LYS A 140 -3.18 14.33 11.67
C LYS A 140 -3.63 14.58 13.10
N ILE A 141 -3.58 15.83 13.52
CA ILE A 141 -4.13 16.26 14.82
C ILE A 141 -5.64 16.42 14.66
N ALA A 142 -6.38 15.66 15.43
CA ALA A 142 -7.84 15.69 15.40
C ALA A 142 -8.41 16.74 16.37
#